data_9aad0344410a21885724919f79cfaccf
#
_entry.id   9aad0344410a21885724919f79cfaccf
#
_cell.length_a   1.000
_cell.length_b   1.000
_cell.length_c   1.000
_cell.angle_alpha   90.00
_cell.angle_beta   90.00
_cell.angle_gamma   90.00
#
_symmetry.space_group_name_H-M   'P 1'
#
loop_
_entity.id
_entity.type
_entity.pdbx_description
1 polymer ?
#
loop_
_entity_poly.entity_id
_entity_poly.type
_entity_poly.pdbx_seq_one_letter_code
_entity_poly.pdbx_strand_id
1 'polypeptide(L)'
;RMHPLPDGFQLLAPTRLGPFLASSLFSWPGKLRMACDLVLPRGGHADESLGAFVKRRLGREALERVAQPLVAGIYTADPDDLSLGATMPRFLELERRERSVILGLWRAARKAPALHAGTSGARWSLFVTFTDGMEELIRQLAMRLPPGAVRLKERATAVAREGAGWRVATASGAVFTGDAVVLSPEAHQAARLLRYVDPGLAHLLEGIPYASAATVTFAHRRADIRHPLDGFGFVVPQVERRPIIAGTFSSVKYPGRAPEGHALLRVFMGGALNESALEADDAALVETARAELGRLLGVTGAPLFTRVARHARAMPQYHVGHAARAEAIELAVARHPGLRLAGGAYRGVGIADCVRSGEEAAEAVGS
;
A
#
# COMPACT_ATOMS: atom_id res chain seq x y z
N ARG A 1 6.02 -23.92 6.66
CA ARG A 1 5.53 -24.44 5.38
C ARG A 1 4.68 -23.37 4.72
N MET A 2 4.87 -23.11 3.42
CA MET A 2 3.97 -22.22 2.67
C MET A 2 2.65 -22.94 2.36
N HIS A 3 1.55 -22.18 2.45
CA HIS A 3 0.21 -22.65 2.13
C HIS A 3 -0.32 -21.81 0.97
N PRO A 4 -0.86 -22.41 -0.10
CA PRO A 4 -1.50 -21.66 -1.15
C PRO A 4 -2.77 -20.99 -0.64
N LEU A 5 -3.02 -19.77 -1.11
CA LEU A 5 -4.32 -19.13 -0.91
C LEU A 5 -5.37 -19.94 -1.69
N PRO A 6 -6.53 -20.27 -1.08
CA PRO A 6 -7.57 -21.01 -1.78
C PRO A 6 -8.09 -20.27 -3.01
N ASP A 7 -8.36 -20.99 -4.08
CA ASP A 7 -8.98 -20.43 -5.28
C ASP A 7 -10.28 -19.70 -4.95
N GLY A 8 -10.45 -18.51 -5.52
CA GLY A 8 -11.63 -17.68 -5.27
C GLY A 8 -11.60 -16.96 -3.93
N PHE A 9 -10.46 -16.89 -3.24
CA PHE A 9 -10.33 -16.05 -2.06
C PHE A 9 -10.12 -14.59 -2.49
N GLN A 10 -11.04 -13.70 -2.11
CA GLN A 10 -10.98 -12.28 -2.44
C GLN A 10 -10.65 -11.46 -1.19
N LEU A 11 -9.40 -11.05 -1.05
CA LEU A 11 -8.82 -10.25 0.05
C LEU A 11 -9.16 -10.79 1.45
N LEU A 12 -10.43 -10.78 1.87
CA LEU A 12 -10.85 -11.10 3.24
C LEU A 12 -11.67 -12.39 3.34
N ALA A 13 -12.33 -12.84 2.26
CA ALA A 13 -13.29 -13.93 2.36
C ALA A 13 -13.35 -14.81 1.08
N PRO A 14 -13.76 -16.09 1.25
CA PRO A 14 -13.90 -17.00 0.12
C PRO A 14 -15.15 -16.71 -0.71
N THR A 15 -15.01 -16.77 -2.04
CA THR A 15 -16.12 -16.76 -3.00
C THR A 15 -16.42 -18.14 -3.56
N ARG A 16 -15.57 -19.14 -3.29
CA ARG A 16 -15.73 -20.53 -3.70
C ARG A 16 -15.57 -21.45 -2.49
N LEU A 17 -16.61 -22.22 -2.17
CA LEU A 17 -16.64 -23.05 -0.97
C LEU A 17 -15.73 -24.28 -1.05
N GLY A 18 -15.71 -24.98 -2.19
CA GLY A 18 -14.93 -26.23 -2.35
C GLY A 18 -13.43 -26.02 -2.02
N PRO A 19 -12.72 -25.13 -2.73
CA PRO A 19 -11.32 -24.84 -2.45
C PRO A 19 -11.07 -24.33 -1.02
N PHE A 20 -12.00 -23.55 -0.46
CA PHE A 20 -11.91 -23.08 0.92
C PHE A 20 -11.97 -24.20 1.93
N LEU A 21 -12.93 -25.12 1.79
CA LEU A 21 -13.08 -26.28 2.69
C LEU A 21 -11.91 -27.24 2.61
N ALA A 22 -11.35 -27.43 1.41
CA ALA A 22 -10.17 -28.29 1.17
C ALA A 22 -8.85 -27.67 1.66
N SER A 23 -8.80 -26.33 1.85
CA SER A 23 -7.58 -25.62 2.23
C SER A 23 -7.12 -26.00 3.65
N SER A 24 -5.80 -26.22 3.80
CA SER A 24 -5.15 -26.39 5.10
C SER A 24 -4.74 -25.07 5.76
N LEU A 25 -5.05 -23.92 5.14
CA LEU A 25 -4.73 -22.60 5.67
C LEU A 25 -5.50 -22.27 6.95
N PHE A 26 -6.73 -22.80 7.07
CA PHE A 26 -7.61 -22.56 8.21
C PHE A 26 -7.94 -23.87 8.94
N SER A 27 -8.02 -23.80 10.27
CA SER A 27 -8.55 -24.88 11.09
C SER A 27 -10.06 -25.08 10.85
N TRP A 28 -10.61 -26.25 11.20
CA TRP A 28 -12.06 -26.47 11.14
C TRP A 28 -12.85 -25.50 12.01
N PRO A 29 -12.45 -25.22 13.29
CA PRO A 29 -13.08 -24.18 14.09
C PRO A 29 -13.01 -22.78 13.41
N GLY A 30 -11.89 -22.45 12.79
CA GLY A 30 -11.72 -21.20 12.03
C GLY A 30 -12.69 -21.10 10.85
N LYS A 31 -12.84 -22.18 10.06
CA LYS A 31 -13.80 -22.25 8.95
C LYS A 31 -15.24 -22.08 9.42
N LEU A 32 -15.62 -22.75 10.52
CA LEU A 32 -16.95 -22.59 11.13
C LEU A 32 -17.15 -21.16 11.64
N ARG A 33 -16.15 -20.58 12.30
CA ARG A 33 -16.22 -19.19 12.76
C ARG A 33 -16.40 -18.21 11.59
N MET A 34 -15.72 -18.41 10.47
CA MET A 34 -15.92 -17.61 9.26
C MET A 34 -17.34 -17.77 8.72
N ALA A 35 -17.88 -18.97 8.70
CA ALA A 35 -19.25 -19.26 8.25
C ALA A 35 -20.33 -18.53 9.09
N CYS A 36 -20.05 -18.22 10.36
CA CYS A 36 -20.96 -17.42 11.20
C CYS A 36 -21.25 -16.03 10.61
N ASP A 37 -20.40 -15.50 9.70
CA ASP A 37 -20.67 -14.25 9.00
C ASP A 37 -22.04 -14.24 8.30
N LEU A 38 -22.53 -15.38 7.86
CA LEU A 38 -23.82 -15.52 7.19
C LEU A 38 -25.02 -15.20 8.11
N VAL A 39 -24.87 -15.35 9.42
CA VAL A 39 -25.95 -15.19 10.40
C VAL A 39 -25.74 -14.03 11.38
N LEU A 40 -24.53 -13.51 11.50
CA LEU A 40 -24.23 -12.39 12.39
C LEU A 40 -25.01 -11.13 12.01
N PRO A 41 -25.48 -10.34 13.01
CA PRO A 41 -26.13 -9.06 12.76
C PRO A 41 -25.16 -8.06 12.12
N ARG A 42 -25.70 -6.99 11.52
CA ARG A 42 -24.92 -5.86 11.02
C ARG A 42 -24.23 -5.16 12.20
N GLY A 43 -22.99 -4.69 11.97
CA GLY A 43 -22.33 -3.75 12.88
C GLY A 43 -22.89 -2.34 12.73
N GLY A 44 -22.70 -1.52 13.78
CA GLY A 44 -23.22 -0.15 13.82
C GLY A 44 -22.17 0.94 13.83
N HIS A 45 -20.89 0.63 13.66
CA HIS A 45 -19.83 1.61 13.77
C HIS A 45 -19.64 2.38 12.45
N ALA A 46 -19.56 3.71 12.54
CA ALA A 46 -19.35 4.57 11.37
C ALA A 46 -17.96 4.39 10.77
N ASP A 47 -16.95 4.27 11.62
CA ASP A 47 -15.56 3.96 11.26
C ASP A 47 -15.00 2.98 12.31
N GLU A 48 -14.59 1.81 11.85
CA GLU A 48 -13.93 0.80 12.68
C GLU A 48 -12.63 0.37 12.03
N SER A 49 -11.71 -0.17 12.82
CA SER A 49 -10.47 -0.71 12.26
C SER A 49 -10.76 -1.98 11.45
N LEU A 50 -9.93 -2.20 10.42
CA LEU A 50 -9.99 -3.42 9.62
C LEU A 50 -9.84 -4.66 10.49
N GLY A 51 -8.95 -4.62 11.51
CA GLY A 51 -8.76 -5.71 12.45
C GLY A 51 -10.01 -6.01 13.27
N ALA A 52 -10.68 -4.99 13.82
CA ALA A 52 -11.94 -5.14 14.55
C ALA A 52 -13.05 -5.72 13.66
N PHE A 53 -13.20 -5.19 12.45
CA PHE A 53 -14.15 -5.69 11.46
C PHE A 53 -13.93 -7.18 11.13
N VAL A 54 -12.68 -7.54 10.77
CA VAL A 54 -12.37 -8.95 10.42
C VAL A 54 -12.55 -9.87 11.61
N LYS A 55 -12.10 -9.50 12.81
CA LYS A 55 -12.31 -10.27 14.04
C LYS A 55 -13.80 -10.50 14.29
N ARG A 56 -14.60 -9.43 14.16
CA ARG A 56 -16.05 -9.47 14.39
C ARG A 56 -16.78 -10.30 13.34
N ARG A 57 -16.46 -10.18 12.06
CA ARG A 57 -17.16 -10.86 10.95
C ARG A 57 -16.62 -12.26 10.70
N LEU A 58 -15.31 -12.40 10.55
CA LEU A 58 -14.68 -13.62 10.04
C LEU A 58 -13.87 -14.37 11.10
N GLY A 59 -13.60 -13.75 12.24
CA GLY A 59 -12.85 -14.35 13.34
C GLY A 59 -11.35 -14.05 13.31
N ARG A 60 -10.70 -14.38 14.42
CA ARG A 60 -9.29 -14.08 14.67
C ARG A 60 -8.36 -14.80 13.70
N GLU A 61 -8.61 -16.06 13.39
CA GLU A 61 -7.77 -16.84 12.48
C GLU A 61 -7.77 -16.27 11.05
N ALA A 62 -8.92 -15.76 10.58
CA ALA A 62 -9.00 -15.07 9.29
C ALA A 62 -8.18 -13.78 9.28
N LEU A 63 -8.18 -13.03 10.39
CA LEU A 63 -7.32 -11.86 10.52
C LEU A 63 -5.86 -12.24 10.49
N GLU A 64 -5.42 -13.11 11.37
CA GLU A 64 -4.00 -13.43 11.57
C GLU A 64 -3.36 -14.12 10.37
N ARG A 65 -4.09 -14.99 9.65
CA ARG A 65 -3.52 -15.80 8.56
C ARG A 65 -3.65 -15.18 7.18
N VAL A 66 -4.63 -14.28 6.99
CA VAL A 66 -4.91 -13.74 5.65
C VAL A 66 -5.04 -12.23 5.65
N ALA A 67 -5.96 -11.64 6.41
CA ALA A 67 -6.23 -10.22 6.29
C ALA A 67 -5.02 -9.37 6.71
N GLN A 68 -4.41 -9.66 7.87
CA GLN A 68 -3.24 -8.96 8.36
C GLN A 68 -2.06 -9.04 7.38
N PRO A 69 -1.60 -10.22 6.90
CA PRO A 69 -0.45 -10.25 6.00
C PRO A 69 -0.73 -9.63 4.63
N LEU A 70 -1.95 -9.69 4.10
CA LEU A 70 -2.31 -9.02 2.86
C LEU A 70 -2.31 -7.50 3.01
N VAL A 71 -2.86 -6.99 4.12
CA VAL A 71 -2.89 -5.57 4.45
C VAL A 71 -1.49 -5.04 4.72
N ALA A 72 -0.67 -5.80 5.44
CA ALA A 72 0.74 -5.45 5.65
C ALA A 72 1.50 -5.37 4.32
N GLY A 73 1.20 -6.23 3.36
CA GLY A 73 1.79 -6.21 2.01
C GLY A 73 1.36 -5.01 1.15
N ILE A 74 0.20 -4.40 1.42
CA ILE A 74 -0.34 -3.27 0.65
C ILE A 74 -0.07 -1.93 1.36
N TYR A 75 -0.41 -1.83 2.65
CA TYR A 75 -0.39 -0.60 3.43
C TYR A 75 0.78 -0.52 4.41
N THR A 76 1.54 -1.62 4.60
CA THR A 76 2.56 -1.75 5.66
C THR A 76 2.04 -1.40 7.05
N ALA A 77 0.74 -1.58 7.27
CA ALA A 77 -0.02 -1.07 8.42
C ALA A 77 -0.35 -2.19 9.43
N ASP A 78 -0.61 -1.77 10.67
CA ASP A 78 -1.33 -2.60 11.63
C ASP A 78 -2.83 -2.58 11.30
N PRO A 79 -3.47 -3.74 11.05
CA PRO A 79 -4.90 -3.79 10.77
C PRO A 79 -5.76 -3.33 11.95
N ASP A 80 -5.24 -3.36 13.18
CA ASP A 80 -5.99 -2.93 14.37
C ASP A 80 -6.11 -1.39 14.46
N ASP A 81 -5.22 -0.66 13.81
CA ASP A 81 -5.26 0.81 13.70
C ASP A 81 -5.89 1.31 12.40
N LEU A 82 -5.81 0.49 11.33
CA LEU A 82 -6.16 0.90 9.97
C LEU A 82 -7.67 1.07 9.79
N SER A 83 -8.14 2.27 9.45
CA SER A 83 -9.55 2.55 9.14
C SER A 83 -10.05 1.73 7.95
N LEU A 84 -11.09 0.94 8.16
CA LEU A 84 -11.75 0.20 7.09
C LEU A 84 -12.46 1.17 6.12
N GLY A 85 -13.06 2.22 6.66
CA GLY A 85 -13.78 3.24 5.88
C GLY A 85 -12.87 4.01 4.93
N ALA A 86 -11.66 4.36 5.37
CA ALA A 86 -10.70 5.10 4.55
C ALA A 86 -9.94 4.22 3.55
N THR A 87 -9.81 2.91 3.79
CA THR A 87 -8.99 2.03 2.96
C THR A 87 -9.80 1.09 2.07
N MET A 88 -10.84 0.49 2.63
CA MET A 88 -11.64 -0.55 1.96
C MET A 88 -13.15 -0.38 2.21
N PRO A 89 -13.76 0.79 1.91
CA PRO A 89 -15.15 1.10 2.25
C PRO A 89 -16.15 0.08 1.66
N ARG A 90 -15.78 -0.58 0.56
CA ARG A 90 -16.62 -1.60 -0.08
C ARG A 90 -17.04 -2.73 0.86
N PHE A 91 -16.23 -3.08 1.89
CA PHE A 91 -16.58 -4.14 2.82
C PHE A 91 -17.66 -3.68 3.82
N LEU A 92 -17.63 -2.41 4.22
CA LEU A 92 -18.71 -1.79 5.01
C LEU A 92 -20.01 -1.73 4.18
N GLU A 93 -19.91 -1.38 2.91
CA GLU A 93 -21.06 -1.36 2.00
C GLU A 93 -21.65 -2.75 1.81
N LEU A 94 -20.82 -3.79 1.63
CA LEU A 94 -21.28 -5.18 1.55
C LEU A 94 -22.00 -5.60 2.82
N GLU A 95 -21.48 -5.29 4.00
CA GLU A 95 -22.16 -5.58 5.27
C GLU A 95 -23.48 -4.83 5.38
N ARG A 96 -23.53 -3.54 5.03
CA ARG A 96 -24.75 -2.73 5.06
C ARG A 96 -25.84 -3.26 4.13
N ARG A 97 -25.48 -3.65 2.89
CA ARG A 97 -26.42 -4.12 1.88
C ARG A 97 -26.85 -5.56 2.08
N GLU A 98 -25.89 -6.44 2.30
CA GLU A 98 -26.09 -7.90 2.26
C GLU A 98 -26.09 -8.54 3.65
N ARG A 99 -25.80 -7.77 4.74
CA ARG A 99 -25.60 -8.22 6.11
C ARG A 99 -24.39 -9.14 6.32
N SER A 100 -23.88 -9.75 5.27
CA SER A 100 -22.75 -10.70 5.27
C SER A 100 -21.74 -10.31 4.20
N VAL A 101 -20.48 -10.28 4.56
CA VAL A 101 -19.37 -10.05 3.63
C VAL A 101 -19.24 -11.21 2.64
N ILE A 102 -19.34 -12.44 3.14
CA ILE A 102 -19.24 -13.67 2.33
C ILE A 102 -20.37 -13.69 1.29
N LEU A 103 -21.62 -13.46 1.71
CA LEU A 103 -22.77 -13.43 0.82
C LEU A 103 -22.66 -12.33 -0.23
N GLY A 104 -22.24 -11.14 0.20
CA GLY A 104 -22.05 -10.00 -0.69
C GLY A 104 -20.98 -10.26 -1.76
N LEU A 105 -19.82 -10.78 -1.37
CA LEU A 105 -18.76 -11.15 -2.31
C LEU A 105 -19.20 -12.29 -3.25
N TRP A 106 -19.91 -13.27 -2.74
CA TRP A 106 -20.43 -14.38 -3.55
C TRP A 106 -21.46 -13.92 -4.59
N ARG A 107 -22.39 -13.04 -4.22
CA ARG A 107 -23.33 -12.42 -5.16
C ARG A 107 -22.63 -11.55 -6.21
N ALA A 108 -21.63 -10.76 -5.79
CA ALA A 108 -20.83 -9.95 -6.69
C ALA A 108 -20.04 -10.82 -7.68
N ALA A 109 -19.44 -11.91 -7.22
CA ALA A 109 -18.70 -12.85 -8.06
C ALA A 109 -19.59 -13.55 -9.11
N ARG A 110 -20.87 -13.81 -8.78
CA ARG A 110 -21.84 -14.39 -9.72
C ARG A 110 -22.30 -13.41 -10.80
N LYS A 111 -22.34 -12.11 -10.49
CA LYS A 111 -22.72 -11.05 -11.43
C LYS A 111 -21.58 -10.63 -12.34
N ALA A 112 -20.32 -10.88 -11.92
CA ALA A 112 -19.16 -10.57 -12.75
C ALA A 112 -19.12 -11.50 -13.97
N PRO A 113 -18.86 -10.99 -15.19
CA PRO A 113 -18.65 -11.82 -16.36
C PRO A 113 -17.58 -12.88 -16.06
N ALA A 114 -17.75 -14.09 -16.61
CA ALA A 114 -16.82 -15.21 -16.43
C ALA A 114 -15.48 -14.95 -17.13
N LEU A 115 -14.70 -14.01 -16.63
CA LEU A 115 -13.33 -13.73 -17.05
C LEU A 115 -12.37 -14.57 -16.18
N HIS A 116 -11.92 -15.70 -16.78
CA HIS A 116 -10.84 -16.57 -16.31
C HIS A 116 -11.11 -17.34 -15.00
N ALA A 117 -11.75 -18.49 -15.13
CA ALA A 117 -11.70 -19.57 -14.14
C ALA A 117 -10.26 -20.08 -14.06
N GLY A 118 -9.65 -20.08 -12.88
CA GLY A 118 -8.40 -20.80 -12.63
C GLY A 118 -7.23 -20.06 -11.99
N THR A 119 -7.36 -18.77 -11.62
CA THR A 119 -6.28 -18.05 -10.94
C THR A 119 -6.69 -17.63 -9.53
N SER A 120 -5.94 -18.08 -8.53
CA SER A 120 -5.98 -17.56 -7.17
C SER A 120 -5.23 -16.24 -7.12
N GLY A 121 -5.80 -15.22 -6.48
CA GLY A 121 -5.18 -13.90 -6.31
C GLY A 121 -5.69 -12.83 -7.26
N ALA A 122 -4.98 -11.70 -7.28
CA ALA A 122 -5.33 -10.57 -8.15
C ALA A 122 -5.15 -10.97 -9.62
N ARG A 123 -6.21 -10.79 -10.39
CA ARG A 123 -6.21 -11.12 -11.82
C ARG A 123 -5.18 -10.28 -12.56
N TRP A 124 -4.51 -10.85 -13.53
CA TRP A 124 -3.55 -10.16 -14.41
C TRP A 124 -4.12 -8.87 -15.03
N SER A 125 -5.43 -8.84 -15.31
CA SER A 125 -6.13 -7.68 -15.86
C SER A 125 -6.35 -6.53 -14.88
N LEU A 126 -6.13 -6.73 -13.57
CA LEU A 126 -6.27 -5.69 -12.54
C LEU A 126 -4.97 -4.91 -12.30
N PHE A 127 -3.85 -5.43 -12.73
CA PHE A 127 -2.54 -4.81 -12.54
C PHE A 127 -1.86 -4.64 -13.88
N VAL A 128 -1.41 -3.45 -14.14
CA VAL A 128 -0.62 -3.10 -15.32
C VAL A 128 0.74 -2.56 -14.88
N THR A 129 1.73 -2.70 -15.75
CA THR A 129 3.05 -2.10 -15.59
C THR A 129 3.57 -1.70 -16.96
N PHE A 130 4.48 -0.76 -17.00
CA PHE A 130 5.20 -0.45 -18.24
C PHE A 130 6.29 -1.50 -18.49
N THR A 131 6.60 -1.75 -19.74
CA THR A 131 7.63 -2.72 -20.15
C THR A 131 8.95 -2.43 -19.46
N ASP A 132 9.38 -1.16 -19.43
CA ASP A 132 10.66 -0.73 -18.85
C ASP A 132 10.58 -0.34 -17.37
N GLY A 133 9.42 -0.51 -16.73
CA GLY A 133 9.21 -0.21 -15.31
C GLY A 133 8.35 1.02 -15.08
N MET A 134 7.95 1.20 -13.82
CA MET A 134 7.06 2.31 -13.45
C MET A 134 7.72 3.68 -13.56
N GLU A 135 9.05 3.75 -13.58
CA GLU A 135 9.79 5.01 -13.80
C GLU A 135 9.50 5.62 -15.19
N GLU A 136 9.11 4.77 -16.15
CA GLU A 136 8.67 5.20 -17.49
C GLU A 136 7.55 6.24 -17.43
N LEU A 137 6.57 6.04 -16.52
CA LEU A 137 5.48 7.00 -16.32
C LEU A 137 6.03 8.39 -15.96
N ILE A 138 6.94 8.44 -15.00
CA ILE A 138 7.51 9.70 -14.51
C ILE A 138 8.34 10.35 -15.60
N ARG A 139 9.14 9.57 -16.33
CA ARG A 139 9.96 10.05 -17.44
C ARG A 139 9.11 10.64 -18.57
N GLN A 140 8.03 9.95 -18.95
CA GLN A 140 7.11 10.42 -19.99
C GLN A 140 6.36 11.69 -19.59
N LEU A 141 5.95 11.82 -18.34
CA LEU A 141 5.34 13.04 -17.82
C LEU A 141 6.33 14.20 -17.83
N ALA A 142 7.55 13.97 -17.35
CA ALA A 142 8.58 15.02 -17.30
C ALA A 142 8.97 15.53 -18.71
N MET A 143 9.04 14.65 -19.72
CA MET A 143 9.33 15.05 -21.10
C MET A 143 8.24 15.90 -21.75
N ARG A 144 7.01 15.88 -21.26
CA ARG A 144 5.90 16.69 -21.76
C ARG A 144 5.85 18.09 -21.14
N LEU A 145 6.63 18.33 -20.11
CA LEU A 145 6.72 19.65 -19.48
C LEU A 145 7.67 20.56 -20.24
N PRO A 146 7.47 21.88 -20.22
CA PRO A 146 8.38 22.83 -20.84
C PRO A 146 9.81 22.67 -20.29
N PRO A 147 10.84 22.93 -21.07
CA PRO A 147 12.22 22.93 -20.62
C PRO A 147 12.40 23.83 -19.39
N GLY A 148 13.06 23.31 -18.35
CA GLY A 148 13.29 24.03 -17.11
C GLY A 148 12.10 24.06 -16.11
N ALA A 149 10.94 23.49 -16.45
CA ALA A 149 9.81 23.36 -15.53
C ALA A 149 10.13 22.41 -14.35
N VAL A 150 10.90 21.34 -14.59
CA VAL A 150 11.35 20.43 -13.54
C VAL A 150 12.72 20.87 -13.02
N ARG A 151 12.79 21.20 -11.74
CA ARG A 151 14.02 21.61 -11.05
C ARG A 151 14.37 20.57 -10.00
N LEU A 152 15.35 19.74 -10.29
CA LEU A 152 15.86 18.73 -9.37
C LEU A 152 16.86 19.36 -8.39
N LYS A 153 17.03 18.72 -7.20
CA LYS A 153 17.91 19.15 -6.11
C LYS A 153 17.54 20.51 -5.49
N GLU A 154 16.35 21.01 -5.77
CA GLU A 154 15.77 22.22 -5.22
C GLU A 154 14.77 21.88 -4.11
N ARG A 155 15.27 21.59 -2.91
CA ARG A 155 14.42 21.27 -1.76
C ARG A 155 13.76 22.55 -1.23
N ALA A 156 12.42 22.62 -1.27
CA ALA A 156 11.66 23.68 -0.62
C ALA A 156 11.91 23.68 0.91
N THR A 157 12.18 24.83 1.47
CA THR A 157 12.45 25.05 2.90
C THR A 157 11.41 25.91 3.58
N ALA A 158 10.73 26.78 2.82
CA ALA A 158 9.66 27.62 3.32
C ALA A 158 8.65 27.93 2.21
N VAL A 159 7.39 28.07 2.64
CA VAL A 159 6.27 28.58 1.84
C VAL A 159 5.67 29.76 2.61
N ALA A 160 5.37 30.84 1.93
CA ALA A 160 4.78 32.02 2.53
C ALA A 160 3.81 32.70 1.57
N ARG A 161 2.89 33.50 2.11
CA ARG A 161 2.06 34.42 1.30
C ARG A 161 2.92 35.59 0.86
N GLU A 162 2.72 36.03 -0.38
CA GLU A 162 3.35 37.21 -0.94
C GLU A 162 2.32 37.98 -1.77
N GLY A 163 1.79 39.03 -1.19
CA GLY A 163 0.66 39.76 -1.77
C GLY A 163 -0.57 38.85 -1.94
N ALA A 164 -1.10 38.76 -3.15
CA ALA A 164 -2.19 37.84 -3.51
C ALA A 164 -1.71 36.42 -3.81
N GLY A 165 -0.41 36.23 -4.07
CA GLY A 165 0.19 34.97 -4.46
C GLY A 165 0.99 34.27 -3.36
N TRP A 166 1.95 33.47 -3.80
CA TRP A 166 2.77 32.58 -2.96
C TRP A 166 4.25 32.72 -3.29
N ARG A 167 5.06 32.53 -2.27
CA ARG A 167 6.52 32.53 -2.35
C ARG A 167 7.04 31.21 -1.79
N VAL A 168 7.94 30.55 -2.54
CA VAL A 168 8.62 29.33 -2.14
C VAL A 168 10.13 29.58 -2.10
N ALA A 169 10.76 29.37 -0.95
CA ALA A 169 12.20 29.41 -0.79
C ALA A 169 12.79 28.01 -0.79
N THR A 170 14.00 27.85 -1.31
CA THR A 170 14.68 26.56 -1.39
C THR A 170 16.00 26.55 -0.60
N ALA A 171 16.56 25.36 -0.40
CA ALA A 171 17.82 25.17 0.30
C ALA A 171 19.04 25.75 -0.45
N SER A 172 18.96 25.93 -1.77
CA SER A 172 19.98 26.61 -2.58
C SER A 172 19.98 28.13 -2.41
N GLY A 173 18.95 28.70 -1.75
CA GLY A 173 18.72 30.14 -1.65
C GLY A 173 17.86 30.70 -2.78
N ALA A 174 17.45 29.88 -3.75
CA ALA A 174 16.54 30.31 -4.79
C ALA A 174 15.13 30.60 -4.22
N VAL A 175 14.45 31.56 -4.83
CA VAL A 175 13.11 31.97 -4.49
C VAL A 175 12.23 31.94 -5.74
N PHE A 176 11.07 31.34 -5.62
CA PHE A 176 10.06 31.25 -6.67
C PHE A 176 8.77 31.90 -6.18
N THR A 177 8.13 32.66 -7.07
CA THR A 177 6.83 33.28 -6.81
C THR A 177 5.80 32.78 -7.83
N GLY A 178 4.54 32.77 -7.45
CA GLY A 178 3.44 32.38 -8.33
C GLY A 178 2.08 32.69 -7.69
N ASP A 179 1.04 32.66 -8.50
CA ASP A 179 -0.32 32.95 -8.06
C ASP A 179 -0.88 31.81 -7.16
N ALA A 180 -0.37 30.59 -7.40
CA ALA A 180 -0.78 29.40 -6.64
C ALA A 180 0.40 28.49 -6.33
N VAL A 181 0.23 27.63 -5.32
CA VAL A 181 1.15 26.59 -4.90
C VAL A 181 0.43 25.27 -4.65
N VAL A 182 0.91 24.19 -5.27
CA VAL A 182 0.46 22.82 -4.99
C VAL A 182 1.57 22.10 -4.24
N LEU A 183 1.29 21.59 -3.05
CA LEU A 183 2.23 20.82 -2.24
C LEU A 183 1.89 19.33 -2.35
N SER A 184 2.85 18.53 -2.82
CA SER A 184 2.70 17.08 -3.02
C SER A 184 3.76 16.22 -2.29
N PRO A 185 4.45 16.72 -1.24
CA PRO A 185 5.31 15.88 -0.43
C PRO A 185 4.48 15.10 0.61
N GLU A 186 5.15 14.23 1.39
CA GLU A 186 4.55 13.59 2.55
C GLU A 186 3.96 14.64 3.52
N ALA A 187 2.84 14.30 4.17
CA ALA A 187 2.09 15.24 4.99
C ALA A 187 2.95 15.94 6.07
N HIS A 188 3.86 15.20 6.71
CA HIS A 188 4.78 15.76 7.69
C HIS A 188 5.82 16.75 7.10
N GLN A 189 6.12 16.65 5.80
CA GLN A 189 6.95 17.63 5.09
C GLN A 189 6.10 18.87 4.74
N ALA A 190 4.87 18.67 4.24
CA ALA A 190 3.93 19.76 3.99
C ALA A 190 3.66 20.56 5.28
N ALA A 191 3.49 19.89 6.42
CA ALA A 191 3.34 20.51 7.73
C ALA A 191 4.50 21.46 8.06
N ARG A 192 5.74 21.03 7.83
CA ARG A 192 6.94 21.87 8.06
C ARG A 192 6.92 23.12 7.19
N LEU A 193 6.52 23.00 5.93
CA LEU A 193 6.45 24.12 5.00
C LEU A 193 5.36 25.11 5.37
N LEU A 194 4.24 24.63 5.91
CA LEU A 194 3.06 25.43 6.22
C LEU A 194 2.99 25.93 7.68
N ARG A 195 3.93 25.54 8.54
CA ARG A 195 3.92 25.85 9.98
C ARG A 195 3.73 27.34 10.29
N TYR A 196 4.32 28.21 9.48
CA TYR A 196 4.23 29.67 9.68
C TYR A 196 3.08 30.31 8.86
N VAL A 197 2.46 29.55 7.97
CA VAL A 197 1.28 29.99 7.21
C VAL A 197 0.00 29.71 7.99
N ASP A 198 -0.13 28.48 8.47
CA ASP A 198 -1.28 28.02 9.28
C ASP A 198 -0.82 26.92 10.23
N PRO A 199 -0.53 27.25 11.50
CA PRO A 199 -0.14 26.27 12.51
C PRO A 199 -1.20 25.20 12.77
N GLY A 200 -2.50 25.52 12.61
CA GLY A 200 -3.60 24.57 12.76
C GLY A 200 -3.61 23.53 11.64
N LEU A 201 -3.44 23.98 10.40
CA LEU A 201 -3.28 23.06 9.25
C LEU A 201 -2.02 22.20 9.39
N ALA A 202 -0.91 22.79 9.82
CA ALA A 202 0.33 22.05 10.05
C ALA A 202 0.13 20.94 11.10
N HIS A 203 -0.57 21.23 12.20
CA HIS A 203 -0.89 20.24 13.23
C HIS A 203 -1.76 19.08 12.70
N LEU A 204 -2.79 19.38 11.88
CA LEU A 204 -3.62 18.36 11.24
C LEU A 204 -2.78 17.42 10.34
N LEU A 205 -1.86 18.00 9.57
CA LEU A 205 -0.95 17.26 8.68
C LEU A 205 0.07 16.40 9.45
N GLU A 206 0.65 16.92 10.54
CA GLU A 206 1.55 16.17 11.43
C GLU A 206 0.84 14.98 12.09
N GLY A 207 -0.47 15.09 12.31
CA GLY A 207 -1.30 14.04 12.86
C GLY A 207 -1.53 12.84 11.93
N ILE A 208 -1.07 12.84 10.67
CA ILE A 208 -1.09 11.66 9.79
C ILE A 208 0.16 10.82 10.09
N PRO A 209 0.02 9.62 10.67
CA PRO A 209 1.17 8.75 10.93
C PRO A 209 1.75 8.19 9.63
N TYR A 210 3.01 7.78 9.69
CA TYR A 210 3.71 7.17 8.56
C TYR A 210 4.53 5.98 9.02
N ALA A 211 4.47 4.89 8.27
CA ALA A 211 5.34 3.74 8.44
C ALA A 211 6.55 3.82 7.53
N SER A 212 7.65 3.24 8.01
CA SER A 212 8.87 3.03 7.22
C SER A 212 8.91 1.59 6.71
N ALA A 213 9.48 1.40 5.52
CA ALA A 213 9.70 0.08 4.94
C ALA A 213 11.03 0.01 4.20
N ALA A 214 11.53 -1.19 3.99
CA ALA A 214 12.64 -1.44 3.09
C ALA A 214 12.29 -2.57 2.12
N THR A 215 12.86 -2.50 0.93
CA THR A 215 12.84 -3.59 -0.02
C THR A 215 14.25 -4.06 -0.33
N VAL A 216 14.44 -5.38 -0.32
CA VAL A 216 15.70 -6.00 -0.73
C VAL A 216 15.42 -6.81 -1.99
N THR A 217 16.03 -6.42 -3.09
CA THR A 217 15.88 -7.11 -4.37
C THR A 217 17.10 -7.98 -4.63
N PHE A 218 16.87 -9.22 -5.06
CA PHE A 218 17.88 -10.21 -5.36
C PHE A 218 17.74 -10.69 -6.79
N ALA A 219 18.83 -10.79 -7.52
CA ALA A 219 18.89 -11.55 -8.75
C ALA A 219 19.63 -12.88 -8.51
N HIS A 220 19.04 -13.98 -8.95
CA HIS A 220 19.60 -15.31 -8.85
C HIS A 220 19.52 -16.03 -10.20
N ARG A 221 20.36 -17.04 -10.40
CA ARG A 221 20.11 -18.06 -11.43
C ARG A 221 18.85 -18.84 -11.03
N ARG A 222 18.01 -19.15 -12.00
CA ARG A 222 16.77 -19.93 -11.73
C ARG A 222 17.08 -21.29 -11.11
N ALA A 223 18.19 -21.91 -11.51
CA ALA A 223 18.65 -23.20 -11.01
C ALA A 223 19.02 -23.20 -9.52
N ASP A 224 19.35 -22.03 -8.95
CA ASP A 224 19.71 -21.89 -7.54
C ASP A 224 18.45 -21.81 -6.63
N ILE A 225 17.24 -21.88 -7.19
CA ILE A 225 15.97 -21.76 -6.46
C ILE A 225 15.20 -23.05 -6.59
N ARG A 226 15.00 -23.78 -5.47
CA ARG A 226 14.26 -25.05 -5.44
C ARG A 226 12.76 -24.86 -5.67
N HIS A 227 12.19 -23.80 -5.12
CA HIS A 227 10.76 -23.50 -5.25
C HIS A 227 10.38 -23.27 -6.72
N PRO A 228 9.24 -23.81 -7.21
CA PRO A 228 8.84 -23.70 -8.63
C PRO A 228 8.55 -22.27 -9.09
N LEU A 229 8.34 -21.32 -8.16
CA LEU A 229 7.91 -19.94 -8.42
C LEU A 229 6.58 -19.87 -9.21
N ASP A 230 5.66 -20.78 -8.90
CA ASP A 230 4.36 -20.98 -9.55
C ASP A 230 3.27 -20.00 -9.08
N GLY A 231 3.67 -18.83 -8.60
CA GLY A 231 2.81 -17.75 -8.13
C GLY A 231 3.48 -16.39 -8.26
N PHE A 232 2.86 -15.35 -7.70
CA PHE A 232 3.40 -13.98 -7.76
C PHE A 232 4.29 -13.62 -6.57
N GLY A 233 4.29 -14.47 -5.55
CA GLY A 233 5.00 -14.22 -4.31
C GLY A 233 4.29 -14.86 -3.12
N PHE A 234 4.66 -14.42 -1.94
CA PHE A 234 4.08 -14.85 -0.66
C PHE A 234 3.97 -13.69 0.31
N VAL A 235 3.07 -13.80 1.26
CA VAL A 235 2.96 -12.91 2.41
C VAL A 235 3.24 -13.69 3.69
N VAL A 236 3.75 -13.00 4.71
CA VAL A 236 4.15 -13.62 5.98
C VAL A 236 3.24 -13.12 7.09
N PRO A 237 2.41 -13.99 7.69
CA PRO A 237 1.62 -13.63 8.85
C PRO A 237 2.50 -13.20 10.04
N GLN A 238 2.07 -12.18 10.78
CA GLN A 238 2.79 -11.69 11.96
C GLN A 238 2.95 -12.79 13.05
N VAL A 239 2.00 -13.71 13.11
CA VAL A 239 2.05 -14.86 14.04
C VAL A 239 3.25 -15.78 13.78
N GLU A 240 3.83 -15.77 12.59
CA GLU A 240 5.05 -16.51 12.24
C GLU A 240 6.33 -15.86 12.82
N ARG A 241 6.24 -14.61 13.31
CA ARG A 241 7.34 -13.84 13.92
C ARG A 241 8.61 -13.81 13.07
N ARG A 242 8.47 -13.68 11.74
CA ARG A 242 9.59 -13.57 10.82
C ARG A 242 9.98 -12.12 10.59
N PRO A 243 11.24 -11.85 10.26
CA PRO A 243 11.73 -10.48 10.05
C PRO A 243 11.29 -9.85 8.72
N ILE A 244 10.55 -10.58 7.90
CA ILE A 244 10.08 -10.13 6.59
C ILE A 244 8.55 -10.09 6.56
N ILE A 245 7.97 -9.20 5.74
CA ILE A 245 6.51 -9.04 5.58
C ILE A 245 6.01 -9.88 4.40
N ALA A 246 6.75 -9.88 3.29
CA ALA A 246 6.36 -10.50 2.04
C ALA A 246 7.55 -10.73 1.13
N GLY A 247 7.35 -11.57 0.11
CA GLY A 247 8.27 -11.72 -1.01
C GLY A 247 7.52 -11.74 -2.34
N THR A 248 8.02 -11.05 -3.35
CA THR A 248 7.47 -11.04 -4.71
C THR A 248 8.41 -11.71 -5.68
N PHE A 249 7.89 -12.59 -6.53
CA PHE A 249 8.58 -13.19 -7.66
C PHE A 249 8.49 -12.22 -8.85
N SER A 250 9.32 -11.17 -8.83
CA SER A 250 9.18 -10.02 -9.72
C SER A 250 9.29 -10.38 -11.20
N SER A 251 10.16 -11.35 -11.55
CA SER A 251 10.31 -11.83 -12.94
C SER A 251 9.17 -12.73 -13.39
N VAL A 252 8.43 -13.36 -12.47
CA VAL A 252 7.22 -14.14 -12.77
C VAL A 252 6.00 -13.21 -12.86
N LYS A 253 5.88 -12.28 -11.91
CA LYS A 253 4.77 -11.33 -11.87
C LYS A 253 4.76 -10.39 -13.08
N TYR A 254 5.92 -10.02 -13.56
CA TYR A 254 6.12 -9.07 -14.67
C TYR A 254 7.09 -9.66 -15.68
N PRO A 255 6.61 -10.16 -16.83
CA PRO A 255 7.47 -10.68 -17.90
C PRO A 255 8.53 -9.67 -18.34
N GLY A 256 9.70 -10.15 -18.72
CA GLY A 256 10.81 -9.29 -19.18
C GLY A 256 11.65 -8.64 -18.08
N ARG A 257 11.36 -8.93 -16.78
CA ARG A 257 12.12 -8.35 -15.66
C ARG A 257 13.43 -9.08 -15.32
N ALA A 258 13.64 -10.24 -15.88
CA ALA A 258 14.91 -10.98 -15.82
C ALA A 258 15.15 -11.69 -17.13
N PRO A 259 16.43 -11.87 -17.54
CA PRO A 259 16.77 -12.72 -18.67
C PRO A 259 16.34 -14.18 -18.44
N GLU A 260 16.26 -14.95 -19.52
CA GLU A 260 16.00 -16.39 -19.42
C GLU A 260 17.03 -17.08 -18.52
N GLY A 261 16.60 -18.09 -17.78
CA GLY A 261 17.44 -18.78 -16.81
C GLY A 261 17.75 -18.01 -15.52
N HIS A 262 17.14 -16.82 -15.33
CA HIS A 262 17.31 -15.97 -14.15
C HIS A 262 15.99 -15.67 -13.46
N ALA A 263 16.07 -15.28 -12.19
CA ALA A 263 14.92 -14.86 -11.40
C ALA A 263 15.24 -13.59 -10.61
N LEU A 264 14.26 -12.69 -10.56
CA LEU A 264 14.28 -11.50 -9.75
C LEU A 264 13.28 -11.64 -8.60
N LEU A 265 13.79 -11.64 -7.37
CA LEU A 265 13.02 -11.75 -6.14
C LEU A 265 13.10 -10.44 -5.37
N ARG A 266 11.98 -10.00 -4.78
CA ARG A 266 11.97 -8.82 -3.90
C ARG A 266 11.37 -9.19 -2.56
N VAL A 267 12.07 -8.87 -1.48
CA VAL A 267 11.65 -9.07 -0.10
C VAL A 267 11.26 -7.72 0.50
N PHE A 268 10.19 -7.69 1.27
CA PHE A 268 9.70 -6.51 1.97
C PHE A 268 9.92 -6.67 3.47
N MET A 269 10.43 -5.62 4.12
CA MET A 269 10.79 -5.57 5.54
C MET A 269 10.29 -4.28 6.18
N GLY A 270 10.15 -4.27 7.51
CA GLY A 270 9.66 -3.10 8.26
C GLY A 270 8.14 -3.06 8.37
N GLY A 271 7.52 -1.92 8.06
CA GLY A 271 6.09 -1.66 8.29
C GLY A 271 5.76 -1.41 9.76
N ALA A 272 4.54 -0.96 10.05
CA ALA A 272 4.11 -0.55 11.39
C ALA A 272 4.33 -1.61 12.48
N LEU A 273 4.24 -2.90 12.13
CA LEU A 273 4.41 -4.01 13.08
C LEU A 273 5.86 -4.47 13.29
N ASN A 274 6.81 -3.98 12.49
CA ASN A 274 8.21 -4.45 12.54
C ASN A 274 9.22 -3.36 12.13
N GLU A 275 8.95 -2.11 12.52
CA GLU A 275 9.77 -0.96 12.11
C GLU A 275 11.21 -1.03 12.66
N SER A 276 11.40 -1.59 13.86
CA SER A 276 12.72 -1.79 14.47
C SER A 276 13.68 -2.64 13.62
N ALA A 277 13.15 -3.51 12.74
CA ALA A 277 13.99 -4.27 11.82
C ALA A 277 14.79 -3.36 10.86
N LEU A 278 14.36 -2.11 10.66
CA LEU A 278 14.99 -1.14 9.78
C LEU A 278 16.13 -0.35 10.43
N GLU A 279 16.38 -0.53 11.73
CA GLU A 279 17.55 0.03 12.42
C GLU A 279 18.85 -0.65 11.98
N ALA A 280 18.76 -1.88 11.47
CA ALA A 280 19.88 -2.61 10.90
C ALA A 280 20.43 -1.92 9.64
N ASP A 281 21.73 -2.06 9.40
CA ASP A 281 22.37 -1.57 8.17
C ASP A 281 21.93 -2.40 6.94
N ASP A 282 22.34 -1.95 5.74
CA ASP A 282 21.94 -2.59 4.49
C ASP A 282 22.50 -4.02 4.36
N ALA A 283 23.70 -4.26 4.88
CA ALA A 283 24.34 -5.59 4.85
C ALA A 283 23.55 -6.59 5.70
N ALA A 284 23.14 -6.18 6.91
CA ALA A 284 22.33 -6.99 7.80
C ALA A 284 20.89 -7.24 7.24
N LEU A 285 20.28 -6.24 6.58
CA LEU A 285 19.00 -6.44 5.88
C LEU A 285 19.11 -7.45 4.74
N VAL A 286 20.19 -7.36 3.95
CA VAL A 286 20.45 -8.31 2.85
C VAL A 286 20.63 -9.72 3.40
N GLU A 287 21.44 -9.89 4.46
CA GLU A 287 21.69 -11.22 5.03
C GLU A 287 20.43 -11.83 5.65
N THR A 288 19.65 -11.02 6.36
CA THR A 288 18.35 -11.44 6.93
C THR A 288 17.39 -11.90 5.82
N ALA A 289 17.23 -11.10 4.79
CA ALA A 289 16.34 -11.42 3.66
C ALA A 289 16.84 -12.66 2.89
N ARG A 290 18.15 -12.80 2.70
CA ARG A 290 18.78 -13.97 2.05
C ARG A 290 18.52 -15.25 2.85
N ALA A 291 18.68 -15.22 4.16
CA ALA A 291 18.39 -16.34 5.03
C ALA A 291 16.93 -16.77 4.96
N GLU A 292 15.98 -15.82 4.90
CA GLU A 292 14.56 -16.11 4.74
C GLU A 292 14.23 -16.71 3.35
N LEU A 293 14.82 -16.20 2.28
CA LEU A 293 14.66 -16.78 0.95
C LEU A 293 15.21 -18.22 0.90
N GLY A 294 16.35 -18.49 1.55
CA GLY A 294 16.90 -19.84 1.70
C GLY A 294 15.93 -20.79 2.40
N ARG A 295 15.34 -20.36 3.52
CA ARG A 295 14.38 -21.16 4.31
C ARG A 295 13.06 -21.40 3.58
N LEU A 296 12.51 -20.36 2.94
CA LEU A 296 11.16 -20.41 2.35
C LEU A 296 11.17 -20.97 0.93
N LEU A 297 12.15 -20.60 0.11
CA LEU A 297 12.19 -20.95 -1.31
C LEU A 297 13.28 -21.96 -1.65
N GLY A 298 14.14 -22.32 -0.68
CA GLY A 298 15.30 -23.16 -0.92
C GLY A 298 16.29 -22.49 -1.88
N VAL A 299 16.47 -21.17 -1.76
CA VAL A 299 17.48 -20.43 -2.51
C VAL A 299 18.86 -20.82 -1.99
N THR A 300 19.75 -21.23 -2.90
CA THR A 300 21.14 -21.59 -2.63
C THR A 300 22.09 -20.67 -3.40
N GLY A 301 23.34 -20.65 -3.03
CA GLY A 301 24.34 -19.84 -3.69
C GLY A 301 24.27 -18.34 -3.38
N ALA A 302 25.23 -17.62 -3.94
CA ALA A 302 25.28 -16.17 -3.83
C ALA A 302 24.38 -15.52 -4.88
N PRO A 303 23.71 -14.39 -4.55
CA PRO A 303 22.98 -13.62 -5.53
C PRO A 303 23.95 -13.00 -6.55
N LEU A 304 23.50 -12.84 -7.79
CA LEU A 304 24.24 -12.15 -8.85
C LEU A 304 24.36 -10.64 -8.54
N PHE A 305 23.32 -10.07 -7.96
CA PHE A 305 23.35 -8.73 -7.34
C PHE A 305 22.27 -8.63 -6.27
N THR A 306 22.44 -7.62 -5.40
CA THR A 306 21.44 -7.19 -4.41
C THR A 306 21.24 -5.70 -4.49
N ARG A 307 20.03 -5.24 -4.19
CA ARG A 307 19.72 -3.82 -4.08
C ARG A 307 18.78 -3.59 -2.90
N VAL A 308 19.21 -2.74 -1.96
CA VAL A 308 18.36 -2.26 -0.87
C VAL A 308 17.77 -0.91 -1.27
N ALA A 309 16.49 -0.72 -1.00
CA ALA A 309 15.84 0.58 -1.06
C ALA A 309 15.07 0.81 0.25
N ARG A 310 15.40 1.91 0.93
CA ARG A 310 14.76 2.34 2.18
C ARG A 310 13.75 3.43 1.90
N HIS A 311 12.58 3.28 2.48
CA HIS A 311 11.45 4.21 2.39
C HIS A 311 11.10 4.69 3.80
N ALA A 312 11.92 5.61 4.31
CA ALA A 312 11.75 6.15 5.66
C ALA A 312 10.52 7.06 5.71
N ARG A 313 9.56 6.74 6.58
CA ARG A 313 8.32 7.49 6.78
C ARG A 313 7.64 7.86 5.45
N ALA A 314 7.55 6.88 4.53
CA ALA A 314 7.04 7.12 3.18
C ALA A 314 5.61 6.59 2.96
N MET A 315 5.11 5.71 3.84
CA MET A 315 3.78 5.13 3.69
C MET A 315 2.80 5.71 4.72
N PRO A 316 1.85 6.58 4.28
CA PRO A 316 0.86 7.16 5.18
C PRO A 316 -0.06 6.07 5.74
N GLN A 317 -0.38 6.18 7.03
CA GLN A 317 -1.20 5.24 7.75
C GLN A 317 -2.59 5.84 7.98
N TYR A 318 -3.59 5.30 7.31
CA TYR A 318 -4.97 5.76 7.44
C TYR A 318 -5.62 5.12 8.68
N HIS A 319 -5.25 5.60 9.86
CA HIS A 319 -5.83 5.13 11.12
C HIS A 319 -7.32 5.50 11.22
N VAL A 320 -8.04 4.85 12.13
CA VAL A 320 -9.43 5.21 12.46
C VAL A 320 -9.53 6.71 12.71
N GLY A 321 -10.51 7.37 12.07
CA GLY A 321 -10.66 8.82 12.07
C GLY A 321 -9.93 9.55 10.95
N HIS A 322 -9.20 8.85 10.07
CA HIS A 322 -8.45 9.48 8.97
C HIS A 322 -9.35 10.26 8.01
N ALA A 323 -10.53 9.74 7.69
CA ALA A 323 -11.46 10.43 6.78
C ALA A 323 -11.87 11.81 7.33
N ALA A 324 -12.20 11.90 8.61
CA ALA A 324 -12.54 13.17 9.26
C ALA A 324 -11.33 14.12 9.32
N ARG A 325 -10.12 13.60 9.52
CA ARG A 325 -8.88 14.37 9.47
C ARG A 325 -8.62 14.94 8.07
N ALA A 326 -8.80 14.15 7.03
CA ALA A 326 -8.64 14.58 5.64
C ALA A 326 -9.63 15.70 5.29
N GLU A 327 -10.88 15.56 5.72
CA GLU A 327 -11.89 16.61 5.56
C GLU A 327 -11.51 17.91 6.32
N ALA A 328 -11.04 17.80 7.55
CA ALA A 328 -10.56 18.96 8.31
C ALA A 328 -9.36 19.66 7.63
N ILE A 329 -8.46 18.88 7.03
CA ILE A 329 -7.34 19.41 6.24
C ILE A 329 -7.86 20.17 5.01
N GLU A 330 -8.81 19.61 4.26
CA GLU A 330 -9.42 20.26 3.09
C GLU A 330 -10.10 21.58 3.45
N LEU A 331 -10.87 21.61 4.54
CA LEU A 331 -11.49 22.82 5.07
C LEU A 331 -10.46 23.87 5.50
N ALA A 332 -9.34 23.43 6.08
CA ALA A 332 -8.26 24.34 6.45
C ALA A 332 -7.56 24.92 5.22
N VAL A 333 -7.25 24.09 4.21
CA VAL A 333 -6.64 24.51 2.94
C VAL A 333 -7.52 25.50 2.19
N ALA A 334 -8.86 25.33 2.23
CA ALA A 334 -9.81 26.20 1.56
C ALA A 334 -9.77 27.66 2.07
N ARG A 335 -9.23 27.90 3.27
CA ARG A 335 -9.02 29.27 3.82
C ARG A 335 -7.84 30.00 3.17
N HIS A 336 -7.03 29.31 2.38
CA HIS A 336 -5.83 29.83 1.76
C HIS A 336 -5.97 29.83 0.22
N PRO A 337 -6.49 30.90 -0.41
CA PRO A 337 -6.63 30.98 -1.86
C PRO A 337 -5.32 30.65 -2.58
N GLY A 338 -5.38 29.84 -3.63
CA GLY A 338 -4.20 29.40 -4.39
C GLY A 338 -3.33 28.32 -3.74
N LEU A 339 -3.64 27.87 -2.49
CA LEU A 339 -2.97 26.70 -1.89
C LEU A 339 -3.76 25.43 -2.19
N ARG A 340 -3.07 24.37 -2.61
CA ARG A 340 -3.62 23.01 -2.73
C ARG A 340 -2.63 21.98 -2.21
N LEU A 341 -3.16 20.84 -1.78
CA LEU A 341 -2.41 19.67 -1.39
C LEU A 341 -2.77 18.51 -2.33
N ALA A 342 -1.78 17.70 -2.70
CA ALA A 342 -1.97 16.53 -3.53
C ALA A 342 -1.16 15.34 -3.03
N GLY A 343 -1.49 14.14 -3.47
CA GLY A 343 -0.74 12.91 -3.20
C GLY A 343 -1.42 11.93 -2.26
N GLY A 344 -0.71 10.86 -1.93
CA GLY A 344 -1.23 9.67 -1.24
C GLY A 344 -1.47 9.84 0.26
N ALA A 345 -1.35 11.05 0.82
CA ALA A 345 -1.56 11.28 2.25
C ALA A 345 -3.04 11.39 2.64
N TYR A 346 -3.95 11.64 1.69
CA TYR A 346 -5.29 12.15 1.99
C TYR A 346 -6.40 11.16 1.65
N ARG A 347 -6.57 10.78 0.36
CA ARG A 347 -7.74 10.02 -0.11
C ARG A 347 -7.41 8.81 -0.98
N GLY A 348 -6.26 8.20 -0.80
CA GLY A 348 -5.83 6.98 -1.48
C GLY A 348 -4.34 6.96 -1.74
N VAL A 349 -3.72 5.81 -1.50
CA VAL A 349 -2.26 5.61 -1.62
C VAL A 349 -1.86 5.02 -2.97
N GLY A 350 -2.83 4.62 -3.79
CA GLY A 350 -2.59 4.06 -5.11
C GLY A 350 -2.09 5.10 -6.11
N ILE A 351 -1.33 4.68 -7.12
CA ILE A 351 -0.82 5.59 -8.17
C ILE A 351 -2.01 6.31 -8.86
N ALA A 352 -3.09 5.60 -9.17
CA ALA A 352 -4.28 6.19 -9.77
C ALA A 352 -4.93 7.26 -8.88
N ASP A 353 -4.95 7.04 -7.55
CA ASP A 353 -5.47 8.01 -6.59
C ASP A 353 -4.56 9.25 -6.50
N CYS A 354 -3.24 9.04 -6.53
CA CYS A 354 -2.27 10.14 -6.54
C CYS A 354 -2.38 10.99 -7.82
N VAL A 355 -2.60 10.36 -8.98
CA VAL A 355 -2.82 11.07 -10.26
C VAL A 355 -4.09 11.91 -10.16
N ARG A 356 -5.21 11.31 -9.76
CA ARG A 356 -6.49 12.03 -9.57
C ARG A 356 -6.34 13.20 -8.62
N SER A 357 -5.67 13.01 -7.47
CA SER A 357 -5.41 14.09 -6.50
C SER A 357 -4.61 15.23 -7.11
N GLY A 358 -3.66 14.93 -7.99
CA GLY A 358 -2.89 15.94 -8.73
C GLY A 358 -3.72 16.70 -9.75
N GLU A 359 -4.58 16.00 -10.50
CA GLU A 359 -5.52 16.59 -11.46
C GLU A 359 -6.51 17.54 -10.77
N GLU A 360 -7.17 17.08 -9.70
CA GLU A 360 -8.09 17.90 -8.89
C GLU A 360 -7.40 19.16 -8.33
N ALA A 361 -6.16 19.03 -7.85
CA ALA A 361 -5.39 20.18 -7.36
C ALA A 361 -5.04 21.17 -8.48
N ALA A 362 -4.68 20.68 -9.66
CA ALA A 362 -4.34 21.51 -10.82
C ALA A 362 -5.58 22.25 -11.35
N GLU A 363 -6.72 21.58 -11.51
CA GLU A 363 -7.99 22.19 -11.91
C GLU A 363 -8.41 23.31 -10.96
N ALA A 364 -8.25 23.08 -9.64
CA ALA A 364 -8.64 24.05 -8.62
C ALA A 364 -7.71 25.28 -8.52
N VAL A 365 -6.55 25.30 -9.15
CA VAL A 365 -5.67 26.48 -9.23
C VAL A 365 -5.69 27.13 -10.63
N GLY A 366 -6.20 26.43 -11.64
CA GLY A 366 -6.33 26.94 -13.01
C GLY A 366 -7.67 27.61 -13.31
N SER A 367 -8.65 27.49 -12.38
CA SER A 367 -9.96 28.15 -12.43
C SER A 367 -9.91 29.49 -11.68
#